data_e1573f2e0b18dc21f1da156c13ad992d
#
_entry.id   e1573f2e0b18dc21f1da156c13ad992d
#
_cell.length_a   1.000
_cell.length_b   1.000
_cell.length_c   1.000
_cell.angle_alpha   90.00
_cell.angle_beta   90.00
_cell.angle_gamma   90.00
#
_symmetry.space_group_name_H-M   'P 1'
#
loop_
_entity.id
_entity.type
_entity.pdbx_description
1 polymer ?
#
loop_
_entity_poly.entity_id
_entity_poly.type
_entity_poly.pdbx_seq_one_letter_code
_entity_poly.pdbx_strand_id
1 'polypeptide(L)'
;KREVVVLSAVRSAVGTFNGALAGMEPAELGGVVFKEAIARSGVDPKQISFATVGNCIPTESRYAYVARVSTIQAGMSMDSVAFAVNRLCGSSQQAVVSSAQAILLGDADFALGGGVEVMSRGAYLMPALRSGARMGDTQAIDAMVAVLTDPFGVGHMGITAENLAVKHGISREQQDAFAVESQNRAAKAIAEGRFKSQIAPITLKTRKGDVVFDTDEHPRAGTTMETLAKMKPAFKKDGTVTAGNASGINDGAAFFVLAAADVAAKAGQKPIARL
;
A
#
# COMPACT_ATOMS: atom_id res chain seq x y z
N LYS A 1 8.79 26.44 -16.20
CA LYS A 1 8.10 25.42 -15.36
C LYS A 1 9.15 24.47 -14.83
N ARG A 2 9.17 24.21 -13.53
CA ARG A 2 10.02 23.17 -12.97
C ARG A 2 9.56 21.80 -13.53
N GLU A 3 10.50 20.91 -13.78
CA GLU A 3 10.24 19.50 -14.08
C GLU A 3 10.47 18.69 -12.81
N VAL A 4 9.67 17.63 -12.64
CA VAL A 4 9.81 16.71 -11.50
C VAL A 4 10.38 15.38 -12.00
N VAL A 5 11.38 14.89 -11.30
CA VAL A 5 12.03 13.61 -11.59
C VAL A 5 11.97 12.69 -10.37
N VAL A 6 12.03 11.40 -10.65
CA VAL A 6 12.10 10.34 -9.63
C VAL A 6 13.55 9.93 -9.46
N LEU A 7 14.07 10.00 -8.24
CA LEU A 7 15.43 9.59 -7.90
C LEU A 7 15.49 8.15 -7.39
N SER A 8 14.47 7.72 -6.67
CA SER A 8 14.34 6.34 -6.21
C SER A 8 12.88 5.91 -6.14
N ALA A 9 12.64 4.61 -6.26
CA ALA A 9 11.36 3.97 -6.11
C ALA A 9 11.55 2.64 -5.36
N VAL A 10 10.95 2.52 -4.18
CA VAL A 10 11.17 1.38 -3.28
C VAL A 10 9.85 0.93 -2.69
N ARG A 11 9.66 -0.37 -2.53
CA ARG A 11 8.52 -0.96 -1.83
C ARG A 11 8.97 -1.99 -0.80
N SER A 12 8.12 -2.30 0.15
CA SER A 12 8.27 -3.54 0.93
C SER A 12 7.94 -4.76 0.06
N ALA A 13 8.31 -5.96 0.48
CA ALA A 13 7.58 -7.14 0.07
C ALA A 13 6.12 -7.02 0.54
N VAL A 14 5.19 -7.64 -0.19
CA VAL A 14 3.75 -7.62 0.12
C VAL A 14 3.43 -8.75 1.09
N GLY A 15 2.95 -8.39 2.28
CA GLY A 15 2.45 -9.33 3.28
C GLY A 15 1.03 -9.79 2.98
N THR A 16 0.68 -11.00 3.40
CA THR A 16 -0.70 -11.49 3.39
C THR A 16 -1.46 -11.03 4.63
N PHE A 17 -2.77 -11.14 4.61
CA PHE A 17 -3.62 -10.89 5.78
C PHE A 17 -3.19 -11.79 6.96
N ASN A 18 -2.91 -11.16 8.10
CA ASN A 18 -2.32 -11.80 9.27
C ASN A 18 -0.97 -12.50 9.02
N GLY A 19 -0.23 -12.07 7.98
CA GLY A 19 1.09 -12.58 7.62
C GLY A 19 2.24 -11.85 8.33
N ALA A 20 3.40 -11.86 7.69
CA ALA A 20 4.67 -11.39 8.30
C ALA A 20 4.63 -9.93 8.77
N LEU A 21 3.89 -9.05 8.08
CA LEU A 21 3.82 -7.62 8.40
C LEU A 21 2.70 -7.25 9.38
N ALA A 22 1.81 -8.19 9.76
CA ALA A 22 0.63 -7.92 10.59
C ALA A 22 0.96 -7.30 11.97
N GLY A 23 2.16 -7.55 12.49
CA GLY A 23 2.61 -6.99 13.76
C GLY A 23 3.16 -5.56 13.69
N MET A 24 3.45 -5.04 12.48
CA MET A 24 4.04 -3.72 12.30
C MET A 24 2.96 -2.63 12.26
N GLU A 25 3.20 -1.51 12.93
CA GLU A 25 2.38 -0.31 12.75
C GLU A 25 2.67 0.31 11.37
N PRO A 26 1.66 0.88 10.66
CA PRO A 26 1.88 1.56 9.38
C PRO A 26 2.98 2.62 9.43
N ALA A 27 3.05 3.40 10.52
CA ALA A 27 4.09 4.40 10.67
C ALA A 27 5.51 3.80 10.75
N GLU A 28 5.65 2.65 11.39
CA GLU A 28 6.92 1.91 11.48
C GLU A 28 7.32 1.34 10.11
N LEU A 29 6.40 0.63 9.46
CA LEU A 29 6.60 0.09 8.11
C LEU A 29 6.95 1.20 7.11
N GLY A 30 6.21 2.31 7.16
CA GLY A 30 6.47 3.50 6.35
C GLY A 30 7.85 4.07 6.60
N GLY A 31 8.27 4.20 7.85
CA GLY A 31 9.59 4.71 8.24
C GLY A 31 10.74 3.87 7.69
N VAL A 32 10.62 2.54 7.73
CA VAL A 32 11.64 1.62 7.19
C VAL A 32 11.77 1.78 5.67
N VAL A 33 10.64 1.78 4.94
CA VAL A 33 10.66 1.89 3.47
C VAL A 33 11.06 3.30 3.03
N PHE A 34 10.68 4.36 3.74
CA PHE A 34 11.17 5.72 3.52
C PHE A 34 12.69 5.80 3.64
N LYS A 35 13.23 5.27 4.73
CA LYS A 35 14.67 5.27 4.98
C LYS A 35 15.44 4.61 3.84
N GLU A 36 14.95 3.49 3.35
CA GLU A 36 15.54 2.79 2.21
C GLU A 36 15.41 3.59 0.90
N ALA A 37 14.24 4.21 0.65
CA ALA A 37 14.04 5.06 -0.53
C ALA A 37 15.00 6.25 -0.53
N ILE A 38 15.19 6.91 0.62
CA ILE A 38 16.13 8.00 0.79
C ILE A 38 17.56 7.52 0.56
N ALA A 39 17.95 6.40 1.16
CA ALA A 39 19.29 5.85 0.99
C ALA A 39 19.63 5.55 -0.48
N ARG A 40 18.67 4.95 -1.23
CA ARG A 40 18.87 4.65 -2.65
C ARG A 40 18.86 5.89 -3.54
N SER A 41 18.23 6.97 -3.11
CA SER A 41 18.23 8.24 -3.86
C SER A 41 19.56 8.98 -3.78
N GLY A 42 20.36 8.73 -2.75
CA GLY A 42 21.59 9.48 -2.45
C GLY A 42 21.32 10.90 -1.92
N VAL A 43 20.08 11.25 -1.60
CA VAL A 43 19.73 12.56 -1.00
C VAL A 43 19.95 12.52 0.50
N ASP A 44 20.55 13.58 1.07
CA ASP A 44 20.57 13.74 2.52
C ASP A 44 19.11 13.88 3.03
N PRO A 45 18.64 13.04 3.97
CA PRO A 45 17.30 13.12 4.51
C PRO A 45 16.93 14.51 5.07
N LYS A 46 17.92 15.30 5.50
CA LYS A 46 17.70 16.67 5.98
C LYS A 46 17.35 17.67 4.89
N GLN A 47 17.65 17.36 3.62
CA GLN A 47 17.29 18.17 2.46
C GLN A 47 15.86 17.91 1.97
N ILE A 48 15.25 16.81 2.39
CA ILE A 48 13.87 16.50 2.02
C ILE A 48 12.93 17.25 2.97
N SER A 49 12.31 18.30 2.45
CA SER A 49 11.49 19.22 3.25
C SER A 49 10.01 18.89 3.25
N PHE A 50 9.54 17.98 2.38
CA PHE A 50 8.14 17.71 2.16
C PHE A 50 7.86 16.22 1.97
N ALA A 51 6.78 15.73 2.58
CA ALA A 51 6.33 14.36 2.41
C ALA A 51 4.80 14.24 2.40
N THR A 52 4.27 13.44 1.50
CA THR A 52 2.85 13.05 1.51
C THR A 52 2.74 11.53 1.58
N VAL A 53 1.89 11.03 2.48
CA VAL A 53 1.69 9.59 2.69
C VAL A 53 0.23 9.24 2.49
N GLY A 54 -0.03 8.31 1.55
CA GLY A 54 -1.33 7.68 1.40
C GLY A 54 -1.55 6.64 2.50
N ASN A 55 -2.66 6.77 3.23
CA ASN A 55 -3.10 5.79 4.21
C ASN A 55 -4.62 5.91 4.39
N CYS A 56 -5.35 4.80 4.42
CA CYS A 56 -6.80 4.78 4.39
C CYS A 56 -7.44 4.28 5.68
N ILE A 57 -6.87 3.25 6.29
CA ILE A 57 -7.51 2.49 7.35
C ILE A 57 -6.91 2.86 8.70
N PRO A 58 -7.71 3.30 9.68
CA PRO A 58 -7.24 3.50 11.04
C PRO A 58 -6.82 2.16 11.65
N THR A 59 -5.67 2.10 12.27
CA THR A 59 -5.06 0.88 12.81
C THR A 59 -4.72 1.00 14.30
N GLU A 60 -4.20 2.15 14.73
CA GLU A 60 -3.78 2.40 16.11
C GLU A 60 -4.04 3.86 16.50
N SER A 61 -3.81 4.17 17.78
CA SER A 61 -4.09 5.50 18.34
C SER A 61 -3.34 6.65 17.65
N ARG A 62 -2.19 6.37 17.04
CA ARG A 62 -1.39 7.38 16.35
C ARG A 62 -1.47 7.30 14.82
N TYR A 63 -2.44 6.58 14.26
CA TYR A 63 -2.56 6.43 12.80
C TYR A 63 -2.68 7.79 12.08
N ALA A 64 -3.33 8.78 12.70
CA ALA A 64 -3.44 10.13 12.14
C ALA A 64 -2.08 10.82 11.92
N TYR A 65 -1.04 10.36 12.60
CA TYR A 65 0.33 10.86 12.50
C TYR A 65 1.22 10.00 11.59
N VAL A 66 0.66 9.07 10.83
CA VAL A 66 1.41 8.11 10.02
C VAL A 66 2.48 8.80 9.15
N ALA A 67 2.13 9.88 8.47
CA ALA A 67 3.08 10.65 7.65
C ALA A 67 4.20 11.24 8.51
N ARG A 68 3.86 11.92 9.58
CA ARG A 68 4.83 12.62 10.42
C ARG A 68 5.77 11.65 11.13
N VAL A 69 5.24 10.57 11.70
CA VAL A 69 6.05 9.57 12.41
C VAL A 69 7.00 8.87 11.44
N SER A 70 6.52 8.44 10.27
CA SER A 70 7.35 7.78 9.25
C SER A 70 8.50 8.67 8.78
N THR A 71 8.25 9.98 8.54
CA THR A 71 9.28 10.92 8.06
C THR A 71 10.37 11.16 9.10
N ILE A 72 10.00 11.32 10.37
CA ILE A 72 10.99 11.52 11.45
C ILE A 72 11.80 10.24 11.69
N GLN A 73 11.18 9.07 11.67
CA GLN A 73 11.89 7.78 11.77
C GLN A 73 12.86 7.55 10.61
N ALA A 74 12.54 8.07 9.43
CA ALA A 74 13.43 8.00 8.26
C ALA A 74 14.59 9.01 8.30
N GLY A 75 14.64 9.88 9.30
CA GLY A 75 15.74 10.83 9.52
C GLY A 75 15.55 12.22 8.90
N MET A 76 14.35 12.54 8.37
CA MET A 76 14.05 13.90 7.89
C MET A 76 14.14 14.94 9.02
N SER A 77 14.26 16.22 8.64
CA SER A 77 14.30 17.31 9.61
C SER A 77 12.99 17.43 10.39
N MET A 78 13.07 17.88 11.64
CA MET A 78 11.89 18.29 12.42
C MET A 78 11.13 19.47 11.79
N ASP A 79 11.79 20.29 10.98
CA ASP A 79 11.19 21.40 10.24
C ASP A 79 10.48 20.97 8.96
N SER A 80 10.63 19.68 8.56
CA SER A 80 9.95 19.17 7.37
C SER A 80 8.43 19.15 7.53
N VAL A 81 7.71 19.35 6.42
CA VAL A 81 6.26 19.24 6.37
C VAL A 81 5.86 17.82 5.96
N ALA A 82 4.89 17.25 6.68
CA ALA A 82 4.34 15.95 6.34
C ALA A 82 2.83 15.91 6.60
N PHE A 83 2.07 15.33 5.65
CA PHE A 83 0.65 15.07 5.85
C PHE A 83 0.22 13.74 5.22
N ALA A 84 -0.86 13.17 5.75
CA ALA A 84 -1.49 11.99 5.20
C ALA A 84 -2.63 12.39 4.27
N VAL A 85 -2.84 11.61 3.21
CA VAL A 85 -3.95 11.77 2.27
C VAL A 85 -4.72 10.47 2.16
N ASN A 86 -6.05 10.57 2.15
CA ASN A 86 -6.95 9.47 1.89
C ASN A 86 -7.77 9.71 0.62
N ARG A 87 -7.53 8.91 -0.39
CA ARG A 87 -8.30 8.80 -1.63
C ARG A 87 -8.55 7.33 -1.92
N LEU A 88 -8.82 6.55 -0.88
CA LEU A 88 -8.97 5.10 -0.92
C LEU A 88 -7.80 4.42 -1.65
N CYS A 89 -8.04 3.48 -2.55
CA CYS A 89 -7.00 2.75 -3.30
C CYS A 89 -6.06 3.68 -4.11
N GLY A 90 -6.49 4.90 -4.43
CA GLY A 90 -5.70 5.91 -5.12
C GLY A 90 -4.82 6.80 -4.21
N SER A 91 -4.79 6.56 -2.89
CA SER A 91 -4.12 7.44 -1.92
C SER A 91 -2.63 7.59 -2.17
N SER A 92 -1.92 6.49 -2.41
CA SER A 92 -0.47 6.53 -2.65
C SER A 92 -0.12 7.28 -3.94
N GLN A 93 -0.91 7.09 -5.00
CA GLN A 93 -0.75 7.84 -6.24
C GLN A 93 -1.03 9.35 -6.02
N GLN A 94 -2.10 9.67 -5.27
CA GLN A 94 -2.39 11.07 -4.91
C GLN A 94 -1.26 11.67 -4.08
N ALA A 95 -0.66 10.93 -3.19
CA ALA A 95 0.48 11.37 -2.39
C ALA A 95 1.69 11.75 -3.28
N VAL A 96 1.99 10.93 -4.28
CA VAL A 96 3.04 11.24 -5.28
C VAL A 96 2.70 12.52 -6.04
N VAL A 97 1.45 12.67 -6.51
CA VAL A 97 0.99 13.89 -7.20
C VAL A 97 1.11 15.12 -6.31
N SER A 98 0.69 15.03 -5.05
CA SER A 98 0.76 16.16 -4.10
C SER A 98 2.20 16.56 -3.80
N SER A 99 3.11 15.60 -3.64
CA SER A 99 4.54 15.86 -3.48
C SER A 99 5.17 16.48 -4.73
N ALA A 100 4.78 16.03 -5.92
CA ALA A 100 5.20 16.62 -7.18
C ALA A 100 4.69 18.06 -7.34
N GLN A 101 3.45 18.34 -6.92
CA GLN A 101 2.88 19.69 -6.93
C GLN A 101 3.67 20.65 -6.03
N ALA A 102 4.08 20.22 -4.83
CA ALA A 102 4.93 21.04 -3.96
C ALA A 102 6.26 21.41 -4.64
N ILE A 103 6.88 20.48 -5.39
CA ILE A 103 8.09 20.77 -6.17
C ILE A 103 7.79 21.73 -7.32
N LEU A 104 6.71 21.53 -8.06
CA LEU A 104 6.33 22.39 -9.19
C LEU A 104 6.04 23.83 -8.77
N LEU A 105 5.46 24.02 -7.57
CA LEU A 105 5.17 25.33 -6.98
C LEU A 105 6.41 25.99 -6.36
N GLY A 106 7.47 25.24 -6.13
CA GLY A 106 8.70 25.75 -5.48
C GLY A 106 8.71 25.64 -3.96
N ASP A 107 7.72 24.99 -3.37
CA ASP A 107 7.63 24.78 -1.91
C ASP A 107 8.67 23.77 -1.41
N ALA A 108 9.15 22.89 -2.29
CA ALA A 108 10.19 21.91 -1.99
C ALA A 108 11.10 21.69 -3.20
N ASP A 109 12.37 21.36 -2.93
CA ASP A 109 13.32 20.90 -3.94
C ASP A 109 13.35 19.35 -4.02
N PHE A 110 13.24 18.72 -2.87
CA PHE A 110 13.11 17.28 -2.71
C PHE A 110 11.87 16.95 -1.89
N ALA A 111 11.13 15.93 -2.32
CA ALA A 111 9.92 15.49 -1.64
C ALA A 111 9.80 13.97 -1.64
N LEU A 112 9.10 13.43 -0.65
CA LEU A 112 8.68 12.03 -0.60
C LEU A 112 7.20 11.92 -0.92
N GLY A 113 6.84 10.91 -1.73
CA GLY A 113 5.45 10.57 -2.02
C GLY A 113 5.25 9.07 -2.13
N GLY A 114 4.15 8.59 -1.61
CA GLY A 114 3.82 7.16 -1.64
C GLY A 114 2.78 6.80 -0.60
N GLY A 115 2.75 5.55 -0.17
CA GLY A 115 1.79 5.15 0.86
C GLY A 115 2.14 3.86 1.57
N VAL A 116 1.43 3.63 2.64
CA VAL A 116 1.54 2.46 3.50
C VAL A 116 0.17 2.04 3.96
N GLU A 117 -0.08 0.73 3.97
CA GLU A 117 -1.29 0.15 4.55
C GLU A 117 -0.94 -1.17 5.22
N VAL A 118 -1.41 -1.36 6.45
CA VAL A 118 -1.37 -2.64 7.15
C VAL A 118 -2.80 -3.05 7.43
N MET A 119 -3.44 -3.65 6.42
CA MET A 119 -4.86 -4.03 6.47
C MET A 119 -5.13 -5.06 7.56
N SER A 120 -4.12 -5.88 7.90
CA SER A 120 -4.18 -6.84 9.00
C SER A 120 -4.45 -6.20 10.37
N ARG A 121 -4.21 -4.88 10.51
CA ARG A 121 -4.44 -4.11 11.74
C ARG A 121 -5.69 -3.23 11.69
N GLY A 122 -6.53 -3.38 10.69
CA GLY A 122 -7.76 -2.60 10.57
C GLY A 122 -8.56 -2.57 11.88
N ALA A 123 -8.89 -1.38 12.36
CA ALA A 123 -9.57 -1.21 13.64
C ALA A 123 -11.04 -1.57 13.54
N TYR A 124 -11.64 -1.96 14.69
CA TYR A 124 -13.08 -1.99 14.85
C TYR A 124 -13.57 -0.69 15.48
N LEU A 125 -14.55 -0.04 14.87
CA LEU A 125 -15.15 1.21 15.34
C LEU A 125 -16.39 0.90 16.17
N MET A 126 -16.49 1.49 17.34
CA MET A 126 -17.64 1.35 18.26
C MET A 126 -18.21 2.74 18.57
N PRO A 127 -18.94 3.41 17.65
CA PRO A 127 -19.38 4.80 17.81
C PRO A 127 -20.25 5.02 19.05
N ALA A 128 -21.09 4.04 19.41
CA ALA A 128 -21.98 4.15 20.57
C ALA A 128 -21.25 4.29 21.91
N LEU A 129 -19.99 3.81 22.01
CA LEU A 129 -19.21 3.90 23.25
C LEU A 129 -18.86 5.35 23.61
N ARG A 130 -18.75 6.26 22.64
CA ARG A 130 -18.48 7.70 22.91
C ARG A 130 -19.57 8.33 23.76
N SER A 131 -20.82 7.94 23.59
CA SER A 131 -21.98 8.41 24.36
C SER A 131 -22.41 7.46 25.50
N GLY A 132 -21.61 6.41 25.77
CA GLY A 132 -21.77 5.52 26.91
C GLY A 132 -22.56 4.25 26.67
N ALA A 133 -23.09 3.99 25.46
CA ALA A 133 -23.85 2.75 25.12
C ALA A 133 -24.82 2.31 26.27
N ARG A 134 -25.67 3.23 26.72
CA ARG A 134 -26.37 3.20 28.03
C ARG A 134 -27.22 1.97 28.29
N MET A 135 -27.82 1.35 27.27
CA MET A 135 -28.69 0.19 27.41
C MET A 135 -28.76 -0.59 26.08
N GLY A 136 -28.76 -1.93 26.19
CA GLY A 136 -28.79 -2.84 25.02
C GLY A 136 -27.44 -3.10 24.39
N ASP A 137 -27.45 -3.90 23.32
CA ASP A 137 -26.26 -4.29 22.58
C ASP A 137 -25.70 -3.12 21.76
N THR A 138 -24.39 -3.14 21.48
CA THR A 138 -23.75 -2.23 20.54
C THR A 138 -22.99 -3.00 19.47
N GLN A 139 -22.82 -2.37 18.31
CA GLN A 139 -22.11 -2.96 17.18
C GLN A 139 -20.66 -2.49 17.14
N ALA A 140 -19.77 -3.41 16.78
CA ALA A 140 -18.42 -3.12 16.35
C ALA A 140 -18.37 -3.18 14.82
N ILE A 141 -17.98 -2.07 14.19
CA ILE A 141 -17.88 -1.93 12.72
C ILE A 141 -16.45 -2.21 12.32
N ASP A 142 -16.24 -3.22 11.47
CA ASP A 142 -14.94 -3.51 10.88
C ASP A 142 -14.57 -2.40 9.88
N ALA A 143 -13.57 -1.57 10.22
CA ALA A 143 -13.13 -0.46 9.38
C ALA A 143 -12.53 -0.94 8.05
N MET A 144 -11.92 -2.13 8.01
CA MET A 144 -11.39 -2.71 6.78
C MET A 144 -12.53 -3.09 5.80
N VAL A 145 -13.57 -3.76 6.29
CA VAL A 145 -14.75 -4.09 5.47
C VAL A 145 -15.50 -2.82 5.07
N ALA A 146 -15.57 -1.84 5.96
CA ALA A 146 -16.24 -0.57 5.69
C ALA A 146 -15.60 0.18 4.50
N VAL A 147 -14.27 0.27 4.40
CA VAL A 147 -13.62 0.95 3.26
C VAL A 147 -13.72 0.16 1.95
N LEU A 148 -14.01 -1.14 2.00
CA LEU A 148 -14.26 -1.99 0.84
C LEU A 148 -15.74 -2.03 0.43
N THR A 149 -16.60 -1.29 1.13
CA THR A 149 -18.04 -1.24 0.88
C THR A 149 -18.43 0.13 0.35
N ASP A 150 -19.10 0.14 -0.79
CA ASP A 150 -19.60 1.37 -1.41
C ASP A 150 -20.65 2.04 -0.51
N PRO A 151 -20.47 3.34 -0.15
CA PRO A 151 -21.41 4.04 0.72
C PRO A 151 -22.72 4.45 0.02
N PHE A 152 -22.81 4.30 -1.31
CA PHE A 152 -23.98 4.70 -2.11
C PHE A 152 -24.92 3.54 -2.44
N GLY A 153 -24.68 2.35 -1.87
CA GLY A 153 -25.62 1.23 -1.92
C GLY A 153 -25.30 0.11 -2.92
N VAL A 154 -24.17 0.17 -3.61
CA VAL A 154 -23.72 -0.94 -4.49
C VAL A 154 -23.32 -2.17 -3.67
N GLY A 155 -22.75 -1.96 -2.49
CA GLY A 155 -22.26 -3.00 -1.60
C GLY A 155 -20.74 -3.16 -1.64
N HIS A 156 -20.25 -4.31 -1.20
CA HIS A 156 -18.82 -4.61 -1.18
C HIS A 156 -18.20 -4.57 -2.59
N MET A 157 -16.92 -4.21 -2.71
CA MET A 157 -16.22 -4.14 -4.01
C MET A 157 -16.25 -5.46 -4.79
N GLY A 158 -16.38 -6.59 -4.12
CA GLY A 158 -16.64 -7.88 -4.78
C GLY A 158 -17.96 -7.93 -5.54
N ILE A 159 -19.00 -7.25 -5.06
CA ILE A 159 -20.27 -7.10 -5.79
C ILE A 159 -20.09 -6.21 -7.04
N THR A 160 -19.23 -5.18 -6.95
CA THR A 160 -18.85 -4.39 -8.13
C THR A 160 -18.19 -5.26 -9.20
N ALA A 161 -17.30 -6.18 -8.81
CA ALA A 161 -16.69 -7.13 -9.72
C ALA A 161 -17.73 -8.07 -10.36
N GLU A 162 -18.69 -8.59 -9.58
CA GLU A 162 -19.81 -9.39 -10.11
C GLU A 162 -20.66 -8.60 -11.11
N ASN A 163 -20.95 -7.34 -10.82
CA ASN A 163 -21.69 -6.46 -11.72
C ASN A 163 -20.96 -6.25 -13.04
N LEU A 164 -19.63 -6.07 -13.00
CA LEU A 164 -18.80 -5.95 -14.20
C LEU A 164 -18.77 -7.26 -15.00
N ALA A 165 -18.68 -8.41 -14.33
CA ALA A 165 -18.72 -9.71 -14.98
C ALA A 165 -20.03 -9.90 -15.77
N VAL A 166 -21.17 -9.58 -15.17
CA VAL A 166 -22.46 -9.62 -15.83
C VAL A 166 -22.55 -8.62 -16.98
N LYS A 167 -22.18 -7.36 -16.73
CA LYS A 167 -22.28 -6.27 -17.72
C LYS A 167 -21.45 -6.53 -18.98
N HIS A 168 -20.31 -7.16 -18.83
CA HIS A 168 -19.36 -7.40 -19.94
C HIS A 168 -19.34 -8.85 -20.41
N GLY A 169 -20.19 -9.73 -19.88
CA GLY A 169 -20.27 -11.14 -20.25
C GLY A 169 -18.97 -11.92 -19.94
N ILE A 170 -18.26 -11.56 -18.85
CA ILE A 170 -17.02 -12.21 -18.46
C ILE A 170 -17.33 -13.47 -17.68
N SER A 171 -16.98 -14.64 -18.24
CA SER A 171 -17.28 -15.92 -17.61
C SER A 171 -16.36 -16.22 -16.41
N ARG A 172 -16.76 -17.18 -15.59
CA ARG A 172 -15.95 -17.71 -14.48
C ARG A 172 -14.62 -18.26 -14.98
N GLU A 173 -14.63 -18.99 -16.08
CA GLU A 173 -13.44 -19.59 -16.69
C GLU A 173 -12.44 -18.53 -17.17
N GLN A 174 -12.94 -17.41 -17.74
CA GLN A 174 -12.10 -16.29 -18.14
C GLN A 174 -11.44 -15.62 -16.93
N GLN A 175 -12.17 -15.44 -15.84
CA GLN A 175 -11.66 -14.87 -14.60
C GLN A 175 -10.58 -15.78 -13.98
N ASP A 176 -10.85 -17.08 -13.92
CA ASP A 176 -9.91 -18.06 -13.38
C ASP A 176 -8.66 -18.19 -14.26
N ALA A 177 -8.79 -18.17 -15.60
CA ALA A 177 -7.66 -18.19 -16.53
C ALA A 177 -6.76 -16.96 -16.34
N PHE A 178 -7.35 -15.77 -16.17
CA PHE A 178 -6.59 -14.56 -15.87
C PHE A 178 -5.85 -14.66 -14.54
N ALA A 179 -6.51 -15.20 -13.50
CA ALA A 179 -5.90 -15.39 -12.18
C ALA A 179 -4.71 -16.37 -12.24
N VAL A 180 -4.86 -17.51 -12.93
CA VAL A 180 -3.78 -18.50 -13.14
C VAL A 180 -2.58 -17.84 -13.84
N GLU A 181 -2.83 -17.11 -14.93
CA GLU A 181 -1.76 -16.40 -15.65
C GLU A 181 -1.06 -15.37 -14.77
N SER A 182 -1.82 -14.61 -13.96
CA SER A 182 -1.26 -13.66 -13.00
C SER A 182 -0.35 -14.34 -11.97
N GLN A 183 -0.78 -15.46 -11.40
CA GLN A 183 0.02 -16.24 -10.45
C GLN A 183 1.29 -16.81 -11.09
N ASN A 184 1.20 -17.31 -12.31
CA ASN A 184 2.35 -17.84 -13.04
C ASN A 184 3.38 -16.76 -13.34
N ARG A 185 2.94 -15.57 -13.75
CA ARG A 185 3.83 -14.40 -13.98
C ARG A 185 4.51 -13.96 -12.70
N ALA A 186 3.78 -13.89 -11.59
CA ALA A 186 4.35 -13.53 -10.29
C ALA A 186 5.38 -14.55 -9.82
N ALA A 187 5.06 -15.84 -9.89
CA ALA A 187 5.98 -16.92 -9.52
C ALA A 187 7.27 -16.90 -10.37
N LYS A 188 7.15 -16.70 -11.69
CA LYS A 188 8.29 -16.55 -12.59
C LYS A 188 9.14 -15.33 -12.23
N ALA A 189 8.52 -14.18 -12.01
CA ALA A 189 9.22 -12.95 -11.66
C ALA A 189 9.99 -13.07 -10.32
N ILE A 190 9.40 -13.75 -9.33
CA ILE A 190 10.06 -14.04 -8.05
C ILE A 190 11.25 -14.97 -8.26
N ALA A 191 11.07 -16.08 -9.00
CA ALA A 191 12.12 -17.07 -9.27
C ALA A 191 13.31 -16.44 -10.02
N GLU A 192 13.04 -15.53 -10.96
CA GLU A 192 14.07 -14.80 -11.72
C GLU A 192 14.65 -13.60 -10.94
N GLY A 193 14.18 -13.32 -9.72
CA GLY A 193 14.67 -12.23 -8.88
C GLY A 193 14.33 -10.83 -9.40
N ARG A 194 13.34 -10.68 -10.27
CA ARG A 194 12.97 -9.38 -10.90
C ARG A 194 12.54 -8.31 -9.91
N PHE A 195 12.06 -8.70 -8.71
CA PHE A 195 11.61 -7.77 -7.69
C PHE A 195 12.70 -7.39 -6.68
N LYS A 196 13.86 -8.05 -6.69
CA LYS A 196 14.94 -7.80 -5.69
C LYS A 196 15.40 -6.34 -5.66
N SER A 197 15.51 -5.70 -6.82
CA SER A 197 15.91 -4.28 -6.91
C SER A 197 14.88 -3.30 -6.40
N GLN A 198 13.61 -3.71 -6.29
CA GLN A 198 12.50 -2.85 -5.85
C GLN A 198 12.25 -2.97 -4.35
N ILE A 199 12.52 -4.14 -3.78
CA ILE A 199 12.14 -4.47 -2.41
C ILE A 199 13.18 -3.95 -1.42
N ALA A 200 12.69 -3.26 -0.38
CA ALA A 200 13.42 -2.96 0.83
C ALA A 200 13.31 -4.18 1.76
N PRO A 201 14.40 -4.88 2.09
CA PRO A 201 14.35 -5.96 3.06
C PRO A 201 13.97 -5.42 4.45
N ILE A 202 13.08 -6.11 5.14
CA ILE A 202 12.62 -5.74 6.48
C ILE A 202 13.06 -6.82 7.46
N THR A 203 13.82 -6.44 8.48
CA THR A 203 14.18 -7.35 9.56
C THR A 203 13.08 -7.40 10.59
N LEU A 204 12.42 -8.54 10.69
CA LEU A 204 11.37 -8.81 11.65
C LEU A 204 11.96 -9.53 12.88
N LYS A 205 11.74 -8.97 14.05
CA LYS A 205 12.15 -9.59 15.33
C LYS A 205 11.13 -10.65 15.72
N THR A 206 11.56 -11.89 15.82
CA THR A 206 10.71 -13.00 16.25
C THR A 206 11.26 -13.65 17.54
N ARG A 207 10.44 -14.46 18.19
CA ARG A 207 10.88 -15.22 19.38
C ARG A 207 12.02 -16.21 19.08
N LYS A 208 12.21 -16.57 17.81
CA LYS A 208 13.25 -17.51 17.33
C LYS A 208 14.47 -16.81 16.74
N GLY A 209 14.51 -15.48 16.82
CA GLY A 209 15.55 -14.65 16.21
C GLY A 209 15.03 -13.75 15.10
N ASP A 210 15.94 -13.01 14.50
CA ASP A 210 15.61 -12.08 13.42
C ASP A 210 15.38 -12.83 12.10
N VAL A 211 14.32 -12.45 11.39
CA VAL A 211 13.97 -12.98 10.08
C VAL A 211 13.92 -11.84 9.07
N VAL A 212 14.56 -12.01 7.92
CA VAL A 212 14.49 -11.02 6.83
C VAL A 212 13.27 -11.30 5.97
N PHE A 213 12.38 -10.33 5.87
CA PHE A 213 11.21 -10.34 4.99
C PHE A 213 11.50 -9.53 3.73
N ASP A 214 11.74 -10.21 2.61
CA ASP A 214 12.18 -9.64 1.34
C ASP A 214 11.50 -10.27 0.12
N THR A 215 10.51 -11.12 0.33
CA THR A 215 9.80 -11.84 -0.73
C THR A 215 8.28 -11.72 -0.53
N ASP A 216 7.55 -11.43 -1.62
CA ASP A 216 6.09 -11.30 -1.58
C ASP A 216 5.43 -12.61 -1.11
N GLU A 217 4.60 -12.54 -0.07
CA GLU A 217 3.90 -13.70 0.51
C GLU A 217 2.63 -14.09 -0.25
N HIS A 218 1.98 -13.12 -0.92
CA HIS A 218 0.65 -13.33 -1.50
C HIS A 218 0.64 -14.30 -2.69
N PRO A 219 1.62 -14.26 -3.62
CA PRO A 219 1.62 -15.15 -4.78
C PRO A 219 1.63 -16.64 -4.38
N ARG A 220 0.79 -17.41 -5.07
CA ARG A 220 0.64 -18.86 -4.85
C ARG A 220 1.11 -19.62 -6.07
N ALA A 221 2.38 -20.01 -6.08
CA ALA A 221 2.92 -20.88 -7.11
C ALA A 221 2.13 -22.20 -7.18
N GLY A 222 1.92 -22.70 -8.39
CA GLY A 222 1.16 -23.93 -8.60
C GLY A 222 -0.36 -23.77 -8.62
N THR A 223 -0.88 -22.54 -8.67
CA THR A 223 -2.30 -22.29 -8.94
C THR A 223 -2.69 -22.82 -10.33
N THR A 224 -3.76 -23.60 -10.42
CA THR A 224 -4.25 -24.19 -11.66
C THR A 224 -5.73 -23.90 -11.87
N MET A 225 -6.20 -24.02 -13.12
CA MET A 225 -7.62 -23.93 -13.46
C MET A 225 -8.47 -24.93 -12.66
N GLU A 226 -7.96 -26.16 -12.46
CA GLU A 226 -8.64 -27.20 -11.70
C GLU A 226 -8.83 -26.81 -10.23
N THR A 227 -7.81 -26.20 -9.60
CA THR A 227 -7.91 -25.76 -8.20
C THR A 227 -8.87 -24.59 -8.04
N LEU A 228 -8.87 -23.63 -8.97
CA LEU A 228 -9.77 -22.49 -8.95
C LEU A 228 -11.23 -22.89 -9.22
N ALA A 229 -11.47 -23.80 -10.15
CA ALA A 229 -12.81 -24.26 -10.49
C ALA A 229 -13.59 -24.84 -9.29
N LYS A 230 -12.87 -25.40 -8.29
CA LYS A 230 -13.46 -25.94 -7.05
C LYS A 230 -13.87 -24.87 -6.04
N MET A 231 -13.46 -23.62 -6.23
CA MET A 231 -13.73 -22.55 -5.29
C MET A 231 -15.17 -22.03 -5.43
N LYS A 232 -15.81 -21.77 -4.30
CA LYS A 232 -17.16 -21.21 -4.24
C LYS A 232 -17.12 -19.69 -4.43
N PRO A 233 -18.18 -19.08 -5.00
CA PRO A 233 -18.35 -17.64 -5.01
C PRO A 233 -18.28 -17.04 -3.63
N ALA A 234 -17.59 -15.89 -3.48
CA ALA A 234 -17.32 -15.26 -2.20
C ALA A 234 -18.31 -14.15 -1.84
N PHE A 235 -18.93 -13.48 -2.82
CA PHE A 235 -19.70 -12.25 -2.60
C PHE A 235 -21.19 -12.40 -2.95
N LYS A 236 -21.54 -13.33 -3.84
CA LYS A 236 -22.88 -13.56 -4.31
C LYS A 236 -23.14 -15.06 -4.48
N LYS A 237 -24.31 -15.56 -4.04
CA LYS A 237 -24.62 -17.01 -4.02
C LYS A 237 -24.37 -17.69 -5.38
N ASP A 238 -24.82 -17.05 -6.46
CA ASP A 238 -24.68 -17.56 -7.84
C ASP A 238 -23.67 -16.70 -8.62
N GLY A 239 -22.63 -16.21 -7.94
CA GLY A 239 -21.60 -15.36 -8.52
C GLY A 239 -20.46 -16.13 -9.16
N THR A 240 -19.50 -15.38 -9.69
CA THR A 240 -18.33 -15.90 -10.39
C THR A 240 -17.02 -15.49 -9.70
N VAL A 241 -17.05 -14.47 -8.82
CA VAL A 241 -15.88 -13.97 -8.10
C VAL A 241 -15.61 -14.82 -6.86
N THR A 242 -14.42 -15.37 -6.78
CA THR A 242 -13.97 -16.26 -5.69
C THR A 242 -12.74 -15.72 -4.99
N ALA A 243 -12.34 -16.32 -3.88
CA ALA A 243 -11.07 -15.99 -3.22
C ALA A 243 -9.83 -16.25 -4.10
N GLY A 244 -9.95 -17.09 -5.13
CA GLY A 244 -8.85 -17.44 -6.04
C GLY A 244 -8.69 -16.49 -7.23
N ASN A 245 -9.75 -15.76 -7.61
CA ASN A 245 -9.74 -14.80 -8.72
C ASN A 245 -10.04 -13.36 -8.29
N ALA A 246 -10.06 -13.08 -6.98
CA ALA A 246 -10.19 -11.76 -6.39
C ALA A 246 -8.85 -11.27 -5.83
N SER A 247 -8.75 -9.96 -5.60
CA SER A 247 -7.63 -9.36 -4.87
C SER A 247 -7.61 -9.85 -3.41
N GLY A 248 -6.43 -10.05 -2.86
CA GLY A 248 -6.26 -10.32 -1.43
C GLY A 248 -6.34 -9.06 -0.57
N ILE A 249 -6.42 -9.28 0.74
CA ILE A 249 -6.19 -8.28 1.77
C ILE A 249 -4.70 -8.38 2.11
N ASN A 250 -3.97 -7.26 1.99
CA ASN A 250 -2.52 -7.27 2.04
C ASN A 250 -1.96 -6.13 2.88
N ASP A 251 -0.70 -6.31 3.30
CA ASP A 251 0.09 -5.32 4.04
C ASP A 251 1.28 -4.90 3.19
N GLY A 252 1.62 -3.60 3.17
CA GLY A 252 2.76 -3.14 2.41
C GLY A 252 2.95 -1.63 2.41
N ALA A 253 4.09 -1.19 1.88
CA ALA A 253 4.42 0.21 1.67
C ALA A 253 5.21 0.39 0.37
N ALA A 254 5.04 1.54 -0.28
CA ALA A 254 5.80 1.92 -1.46
C ALA A 254 5.99 3.44 -1.52
N PHE A 255 7.21 3.90 -1.78
CA PHE A 255 7.56 5.31 -1.77
C PHE A 255 8.53 5.68 -2.87
N PHE A 256 8.40 6.94 -3.30
CA PHE A 256 9.30 7.61 -4.23
C PHE A 256 10.02 8.77 -3.55
N VAL A 257 11.28 8.96 -3.88
CA VAL A 257 11.97 10.24 -3.68
C VAL A 257 11.89 11.02 -4.98
N LEU A 258 11.31 12.20 -4.90
CA LEU A 258 11.11 13.13 -6.00
C LEU A 258 12.05 14.33 -5.85
N ALA A 259 12.46 14.89 -6.97
CA ALA A 259 13.28 16.10 -7.00
C ALA A 259 12.88 17.05 -8.13
N ALA A 260 13.17 18.33 -7.96
CA ALA A 260 13.24 19.25 -9.07
C ALA A 260 14.39 18.84 -9.98
N ALA A 261 14.16 18.74 -11.28
CA ALA A 261 15.15 18.25 -12.25
C ALA A 261 16.45 19.07 -12.28
N ASP A 262 16.33 20.39 -12.15
CA ASP A 262 17.47 21.31 -12.11
C ASP A 262 18.32 21.15 -10.84
N VAL A 263 17.68 20.87 -9.70
CA VAL A 263 18.36 20.64 -8.42
C VAL A 263 19.05 19.29 -8.44
N ALA A 264 18.37 18.23 -8.93
CA ALA A 264 18.95 16.91 -9.07
C ALA A 264 20.20 16.92 -9.97
N ALA A 265 20.12 17.64 -11.10
CA ALA A 265 21.26 17.78 -12.01
C ALA A 265 22.45 18.50 -11.37
N LYS A 266 22.20 19.61 -10.64
CA LYS A 266 23.25 20.33 -9.89
C LYS A 266 23.91 19.47 -8.79
N ALA A 267 23.12 18.58 -8.15
CA ALA A 267 23.62 17.65 -7.15
C ALA A 267 24.29 16.39 -7.75
N GLY A 268 24.37 16.28 -9.08
CA GLY A 268 24.96 15.13 -9.77
C GLY A 268 24.14 13.84 -9.66
N GLN A 269 22.86 13.94 -9.33
CA GLN A 269 21.99 12.80 -9.16
C GLN A 269 21.39 12.33 -10.50
N LYS A 270 21.24 11.03 -10.65
CA LYS A 270 20.70 10.41 -11.88
C LYS A 270 19.25 10.00 -11.67
N PRO A 271 18.29 10.69 -12.30
CA PRO A 271 16.91 10.28 -12.26
C PRO A 271 16.68 8.91 -12.90
N ILE A 272 15.76 8.12 -12.33
CA ILE A 272 15.32 6.85 -12.90
C ILE A 272 14.08 7.02 -13.81
N ALA A 273 13.32 8.09 -13.60
CA ALA A 273 12.15 8.44 -14.39
C ALA A 273 11.84 9.95 -14.31
N ARG A 274 10.99 10.42 -15.22
CA ARG A 274 10.34 11.73 -15.20
C ARG A 274 8.86 11.54 -14.86
N LEU A 275 8.26 12.47 -14.08
CA LEU A 275 6.83 12.56 -13.81
C LEU A 275 6.12 13.46 -14.81
#